data_d2d1d6b18a6e15939a522cad980ba7a0
#
_entry.id   d2d1d6b18a6e15939a522cad980ba7a0
#
_cell.length_a   1.000
_cell.length_b   1.000
_cell.length_c   1.000
_cell.angle_alpha   90.00
_cell.angle_beta   90.00
_cell.angle_gamma   90.00
#
_symmetry.space_group_name_H-M   'P 1'
#
loop_
_entity.id
_entity.type
_entity.pdbx_description
1 polymer ?
#
loop_
_entity_poly.entity_id
_entity_poly.type
_entity_poly.pdbx_seq_one_letter_code
_entity_poly.pdbx_strand_id
1 'polypeptide(L)'
;MGLMSGKRGIIFGVANEMSIAWGIAQQLKEQGAEMAFTYLNESLEKRVRPLAQRLDSNIILPCDVSKDEEIEAVFEELRKEWGSIDFVVHAVAFADREDLKHPYSQTSRDGFKLAMDISAYSLVAVTRCAVPLMSAGGSIVTLTYLGAQRAVPN
;
A
#
# COMPACT_ATOMS: atom_id res chain seq x y z
N MET A 1 -8.19 12.75 22.70
CA MET A 1 -7.39 13.04 21.51
C MET A 1 -6.63 11.76 21.18
N GLY A 2 -6.83 11.21 19.99
CA GLY A 2 -6.18 9.93 19.60
C GLY A 2 -4.69 10.13 19.29
N LEU A 3 -3.94 9.03 19.29
CA LEU A 3 -2.49 9.01 19.03
C LEU A 3 -2.13 9.59 17.64
N MET A 4 -3.04 9.44 16.67
CA MET A 4 -2.85 9.88 15.29
C MET A 4 -3.65 11.15 14.95
N SER A 5 -4.13 11.89 15.93
CA SER A 5 -4.88 13.13 15.69
C SER A 5 -4.05 14.15 14.91
N GLY A 6 -4.60 14.62 13.78
CA GLY A 6 -3.94 15.56 12.87
C GLY A 6 -2.84 14.93 11.99
N LYS A 7 -2.67 13.62 12.04
CA LYS A 7 -1.73 12.88 11.18
C LYS A 7 -2.41 12.49 9.87
N ARG A 8 -1.67 12.63 8.77
CA ARG A 8 -2.12 12.34 7.40
C ARG A 8 -1.23 11.30 6.76
N GLY A 9 -1.82 10.38 6.02
CA GLY A 9 -1.02 9.38 5.32
C GLY A 9 -1.79 8.61 4.26
N ILE A 10 -1.07 7.74 3.58
CA ILE A 10 -1.60 6.95 2.47
C ILE A 10 -1.47 5.46 2.73
N ILE A 11 -2.47 4.70 2.30
CA ILE A 11 -2.53 3.25 2.45
C ILE A 11 -2.63 2.60 1.08
N PHE A 12 -1.63 1.80 0.75
CA PHE A 12 -1.60 0.92 -0.41
C PHE A 12 -2.02 -0.50 -0.01
N GLY A 13 -2.86 -1.14 -0.83
CA GLY A 13 -3.13 -2.58 -0.69
C GLY A 13 -4.44 -2.95 0.00
N VAL A 14 -5.36 -2.02 0.20
CA VAL A 14 -6.75 -2.39 0.56
C VAL A 14 -7.43 -2.97 -0.69
N ALA A 15 -7.92 -4.20 -0.59
CA ALA A 15 -8.66 -4.86 -1.66
C ALA A 15 -10.11 -5.22 -1.27
N ASN A 16 -10.33 -5.44 0.01
CA ASN A 16 -11.63 -5.76 0.63
C ASN A 16 -11.54 -5.65 2.16
N GLU A 17 -12.64 -5.95 2.86
CA GLU A 17 -12.72 -5.91 4.33
C GLU A 17 -11.82 -6.94 5.05
N MET A 18 -11.33 -7.95 4.35
CA MET A 18 -10.43 -8.97 4.89
C MET A 18 -8.95 -8.59 4.75
N SER A 19 -8.64 -7.49 4.05
CA SER A 19 -7.26 -7.02 3.88
C SER A 19 -6.67 -6.58 5.23
N ILE A 20 -5.44 -6.98 5.51
CA ILE A 20 -4.70 -6.48 6.69
C ILE A 20 -4.63 -4.95 6.67
N ALA A 21 -4.39 -4.37 5.47
CA ALA A 21 -4.41 -2.92 5.28
C ALA A 21 -5.73 -2.26 5.70
N TRP A 22 -6.87 -2.95 5.54
CA TRP A 22 -8.16 -2.45 6.02
C TRP A 22 -8.22 -2.38 7.54
N GLY A 23 -7.78 -3.44 8.22
CA GLY A 23 -7.70 -3.44 9.69
C GLY A 23 -6.78 -2.33 10.23
N ILE A 24 -5.64 -2.11 9.56
CA ILE A 24 -4.74 -0.99 9.88
C ILE A 24 -5.46 0.35 9.70
N ALA A 25 -6.15 0.54 8.56
CA ALA A 25 -6.89 1.77 8.27
C ALA A 25 -7.95 2.09 9.34
N GLN A 26 -8.71 1.08 9.78
CA GLN A 26 -9.70 1.24 10.83
C GLN A 26 -9.07 1.73 12.14
N GLN A 27 -7.96 1.11 12.56
CA GLN A 27 -7.26 1.51 13.78
C GLN A 27 -6.66 2.92 13.67
N LEU A 28 -6.09 3.28 12.54
CA LEU A 28 -5.59 4.64 12.30
C LEU A 28 -6.70 5.68 12.37
N LYS A 29 -7.87 5.37 11.79
CA LYS A 29 -9.07 6.24 11.87
C LYS A 29 -9.55 6.42 13.30
N GLU A 30 -9.66 5.34 14.07
CA GLU A 30 -10.05 5.39 15.49
C GLU A 30 -9.11 6.27 16.31
N GLN A 31 -7.83 6.31 15.94
CA GLN A 31 -6.82 7.17 16.56
C GLN A 31 -6.77 8.59 15.98
N GLY A 32 -7.63 8.93 15.02
CA GLY A 32 -7.82 10.29 14.52
C GLY A 32 -6.99 10.65 13.28
N ALA A 33 -6.46 9.68 12.55
CA ALA A 33 -5.75 9.93 11.29
C ALA A 33 -6.70 10.33 10.15
N GLU A 34 -6.20 11.16 9.23
CA GLU A 34 -6.73 11.35 7.89
C GLU A 34 -5.97 10.45 6.91
N MET A 35 -6.68 9.79 5.99
CA MET A 35 -6.06 8.80 5.10
C MET A 35 -6.47 8.97 3.66
N ALA A 36 -5.53 8.70 2.75
CA ALA A 36 -5.77 8.44 1.34
C ALA A 36 -5.62 6.95 1.05
N PHE A 37 -6.25 6.49 -0.03
CA PHE A 37 -6.20 5.10 -0.47
C PHE A 37 -5.85 4.98 -1.94
N THR A 38 -5.26 3.85 -2.33
CA THR A 38 -5.01 3.53 -3.72
C THR A 38 -5.76 2.28 -4.15
N TYR A 39 -5.99 2.16 -5.45
CA TYR A 39 -6.53 0.96 -6.08
C TYR A 39 -5.82 0.70 -7.42
N LEU A 40 -5.69 -0.57 -7.82
CA LEU A 40 -5.00 -0.95 -9.06
C LEU A 40 -5.84 -0.75 -10.32
N ASN A 41 -7.14 -1.03 -10.24
CA ASN A 41 -8.05 -1.06 -11.39
C ASN A 41 -9.51 -0.81 -10.98
N GLU A 42 -10.39 -0.61 -11.97
CA GLU A 42 -11.82 -0.34 -11.73
C GLU A 42 -12.54 -1.40 -10.87
N SER A 43 -12.15 -2.67 -11.00
CA SER A 43 -12.74 -3.75 -10.18
C SER A 43 -12.41 -3.58 -8.71
N LEU A 44 -11.18 -3.15 -8.39
CA LEU A 44 -10.77 -2.83 -7.03
C LEU A 44 -11.31 -1.49 -6.58
N GLU A 45 -11.41 -0.49 -7.46
CA GLU A 45 -12.02 0.80 -7.12
C GLU A 45 -13.43 0.63 -6.55
N LYS A 46 -14.26 -0.18 -7.20
CA LYS A 46 -15.65 -0.46 -6.76
C LYS A 46 -15.72 -1.04 -5.34
N ARG A 47 -14.65 -1.66 -4.87
CA ARG A 47 -14.54 -2.23 -3.51
C ARG A 47 -13.88 -1.27 -2.54
N VAL A 48 -12.81 -0.63 -2.95
CA VAL A 48 -12.00 0.27 -2.10
C VAL A 48 -12.73 1.57 -1.80
N ARG A 49 -13.39 2.17 -2.79
CA ARG A 49 -14.08 3.45 -2.64
C ARG A 49 -15.13 3.44 -1.52
N PRO A 50 -16.06 2.48 -1.45
CA PRO A 50 -17.02 2.44 -0.33
C PRO A 50 -16.34 2.24 1.03
N LEU A 51 -15.25 1.47 1.10
CA LEU A 51 -14.50 1.26 2.34
C LEU A 51 -13.81 2.55 2.79
N ALA A 52 -13.13 3.24 1.89
CA ALA A 52 -12.47 4.50 2.19
C ALA A 52 -13.48 5.56 2.68
N GLN A 53 -14.65 5.65 2.04
CA GLN A 53 -15.73 6.54 2.46
C GLN A 53 -16.27 6.25 3.86
N ARG A 54 -16.29 4.97 4.29
CA ARG A 54 -16.65 4.62 5.68
C ARG A 54 -15.65 5.15 6.71
N LEU A 55 -14.46 5.52 6.29
CA LEU A 55 -13.42 6.14 7.12
C LEU A 55 -13.27 7.64 6.82
N ASP A 56 -14.30 8.26 6.21
CA ASP A 56 -14.33 9.67 5.81
C ASP A 56 -13.18 10.09 4.89
N SER A 57 -12.66 9.14 4.09
CA SER A 57 -11.63 9.45 3.10
C SER A 57 -12.26 9.74 1.73
N ASN A 58 -11.87 10.88 1.15
CA ASN A 58 -12.28 11.29 -0.20
C ASN A 58 -11.13 11.18 -1.22
N ILE A 59 -9.90 10.95 -0.77
CA ILE A 59 -8.73 10.81 -1.64
C ILE A 59 -8.51 9.32 -1.94
N ILE A 60 -8.95 8.91 -3.13
CA ILE A 60 -8.93 7.52 -3.57
C ILE A 60 -8.41 7.52 -5.01
N LEU A 61 -7.17 7.06 -5.21
CA LEU A 61 -6.39 7.30 -6.42
C LEU A 61 -6.03 5.98 -7.12
N PRO A 62 -6.03 5.94 -8.45
CA PRO A 62 -5.49 4.81 -9.19
C PRO A 62 -3.97 4.72 -8.99
N CYS A 63 -3.45 3.51 -8.83
CA CYS A 63 -2.01 3.28 -8.75
C CYS A 63 -1.66 1.82 -9.02
N ASP A 64 -0.99 1.59 -10.13
CA ASP A 64 -0.23 0.38 -10.39
C ASP A 64 1.22 0.62 -9.90
N VAL A 65 1.61 -0.03 -8.82
CA VAL A 65 2.93 0.16 -8.20
C VAL A 65 4.10 -0.39 -9.04
N SER A 66 3.83 -1.04 -10.16
CA SER A 66 4.84 -1.41 -11.16
C SER A 66 5.19 -0.26 -12.12
N LYS A 67 4.53 0.90 -11.99
CA LYS A 67 4.70 2.07 -12.82
C LYS A 67 5.08 3.29 -12.00
N ASP A 68 6.31 3.74 -12.14
CA ASP A 68 6.82 4.89 -11.40
C ASP A 68 5.97 6.15 -11.61
N GLU A 69 5.49 6.38 -12.84
CA GLU A 69 4.64 7.54 -13.18
C GLU A 69 3.29 7.54 -12.45
N GLU A 70 2.70 6.37 -12.20
CA GLU A 70 1.45 6.29 -11.44
C GLU A 70 1.69 6.54 -9.94
N ILE A 71 2.84 6.07 -9.41
CA ILE A 71 3.25 6.38 -8.04
C ILE A 71 3.50 7.89 -7.89
N GLU A 72 4.25 8.50 -8.81
CA GLU A 72 4.52 9.94 -8.80
C GLU A 72 3.23 10.76 -8.83
N ALA A 73 2.27 10.40 -9.68
CA ALA A 73 0.97 11.07 -9.77
C ALA A 73 0.19 11.04 -8.45
N VAL A 74 0.23 9.91 -7.73
CA VAL A 74 -0.38 9.79 -6.40
C VAL A 74 0.22 10.79 -5.42
N PHE A 75 1.54 10.89 -5.33
CA PHE A 75 2.19 11.78 -4.39
C PHE A 75 2.09 13.26 -4.79
N GLU A 76 2.01 13.57 -6.10
CA GLU A 76 1.68 14.92 -6.55
C GLU A 76 0.28 15.34 -6.14
N GLU A 77 -0.70 14.45 -6.18
CA GLU A 77 -2.05 14.76 -5.70
C GLU A 77 -2.07 14.98 -4.18
N LEU A 78 -1.37 14.15 -3.40
CA LEU A 78 -1.24 14.35 -1.95
C LEU A 78 -0.53 15.67 -1.62
N ARG A 79 0.44 16.09 -2.43
CA ARG A 79 1.10 17.39 -2.27
C ARG A 79 0.12 18.56 -2.46
N LYS A 80 -0.75 18.49 -3.46
CA LYS A 80 -1.77 19.51 -3.71
C LYS A 80 -2.82 19.57 -2.59
N GLU A 81 -3.31 18.41 -2.17
CA GLU A 81 -4.38 18.31 -1.19
C GLU A 81 -3.90 18.62 0.25
N TRP A 82 -2.73 18.12 0.63
CA TRP A 82 -2.26 18.16 2.02
C TRP A 82 -0.93 18.91 2.23
N GLY A 83 -0.13 19.05 1.20
CA GLY A 83 1.21 19.63 1.29
C GLY A 83 2.26 18.72 1.94
N SER A 84 1.88 17.94 2.93
CA SER A 84 2.74 16.99 3.63
C SER A 84 1.97 15.77 4.12
N ILE A 85 2.72 14.68 4.38
CA ILE A 85 2.20 13.45 4.97
C ILE A 85 3.06 13.01 6.16
N ASP A 86 2.48 12.23 7.06
CA ASP A 86 3.14 11.71 8.26
C ASP A 86 3.42 10.21 8.17
N PHE A 87 2.65 9.46 7.36
CA PHE A 87 2.85 8.02 7.26
C PHE A 87 2.46 7.43 5.90
N VAL A 88 3.08 6.29 5.61
CA VAL A 88 2.74 5.41 4.49
C VAL A 88 2.56 4.00 5.00
N VAL A 89 1.49 3.34 4.60
CA VAL A 89 1.30 1.88 4.78
C VAL A 89 1.43 1.22 3.41
N HIS A 90 2.50 0.46 3.24
CA HIS A 90 2.76 -0.33 2.05
C HIS A 90 2.36 -1.79 2.31
N ALA A 91 1.18 -2.18 1.85
CA ALA A 91 0.61 -3.52 2.05
C ALA A 91 0.31 -4.18 0.69
N VAL A 92 1.23 -4.02 -0.26
CA VAL A 92 1.11 -4.55 -1.62
C VAL A 92 2.02 -5.75 -1.78
N ALA A 93 1.49 -6.83 -2.34
CA ALA A 93 2.25 -7.98 -2.77
C ALA A 93 1.54 -8.68 -3.93
N PHE A 94 2.32 -9.26 -4.82
CA PHE A 94 1.82 -10.08 -5.91
C PHE A 94 2.81 -11.19 -6.26
N ALA A 95 2.29 -12.34 -6.63
CA ALA A 95 3.05 -13.41 -7.27
C ALA A 95 2.16 -14.11 -8.30
N ASP A 96 2.77 -14.65 -9.36
CA ASP A 96 2.04 -15.40 -10.37
C ASP A 96 1.43 -16.67 -9.74
N ARG A 97 0.15 -16.91 -10.02
CA ARG A 97 -0.58 -18.06 -9.48
C ARG A 97 0.00 -19.40 -9.94
N GLU A 98 0.51 -19.46 -11.15
CA GLU A 98 1.09 -20.69 -11.67
C GLU A 98 2.39 -21.04 -10.93
N ASP A 99 3.23 -20.03 -10.66
CA ASP A 99 4.46 -20.24 -9.87
C ASP A 99 4.18 -20.70 -8.44
N LEU A 100 3.03 -20.27 -7.86
CA LEU A 100 2.61 -20.68 -6.50
C LEU A 100 2.03 -22.11 -6.43
N LYS A 101 1.74 -22.76 -7.56
CA LYS A 101 1.23 -24.14 -7.61
C LYS A 101 2.34 -25.20 -7.61
N HIS A 102 3.56 -24.80 -7.85
CA HIS A 102 4.70 -25.68 -8.04
C HIS A 102 5.76 -25.49 -6.94
N PRO A 103 6.66 -26.46 -6.74
CA PRO A 103 7.79 -26.29 -5.84
C PRO A 103 8.60 -25.04 -6.20
N TYR A 104 9.16 -24.37 -5.22
CA TYR A 104 9.96 -23.15 -5.40
C TYR A 104 11.06 -23.30 -6.48
N SER A 105 11.68 -24.48 -6.59
CA SER A 105 12.69 -24.77 -7.61
C SER A 105 12.19 -24.67 -9.06
N GLN A 106 10.89 -24.63 -9.27
CA GLN A 106 10.24 -24.51 -10.58
C GLN A 106 9.70 -23.10 -10.85
N THR A 107 9.90 -22.15 -9.93
CA THR A 107 9.51 -20.75 -10.13
C THR A 107 10.12 -20.21 -11.43
N SER A 108 9.29 -19.63 -12.26
CA SER A 108 9.72 -19.01 -13.52
C SER A 108 10.57 -17.77 -13.25
N ARG A 109 11.51 -17.49 -14.15
CA ARG A 109 12.34 -16.27 -14.03
C ARG A 109 11.50 -14.98 -14.09
N ASP A 110 10.50 -14.98 -14.96
CA ASP A 110 9.66 -13.79 -15.15
C ASP A 110 8.65 -13.61 -14.00
N GLY A 111 8.08 -14.70 -13.48
CA GLY A 111 7.25 -14.65 -12.28
C GLY A 111 8.04 -14.21 -11.04
N PHE A 112 9.29 -14.67 -10.90
CA PHE A 112 10.17 -14.20 -9.83
C PHE A 112 10.45 -12.69 -9.93
N LYS A 113 10.80 -12.20 -11.14
CA LYS A 113 11.01 -10.77 -11.37
C LYS A 113 9.77 -9.95 -11.04
N LEU A 114 8.60 -10.39 -11.53
CA LEU A 114 7.32 -9.72 -11.30
C LEU A 114 6.98 -9.68 -9.79
N ALA A 115 7.19 -10.79 -9.08
CA ALA A 115 6.94 -10.84 -7.65
C ALA A 115 7.87 -9.88 -6.88
N MET A 116 9.14 -9.82 -7.24
CA MET A 116 10.11 -8.92 -6.60
C MET A 116 9.86 -7.45 -6.96
N ASP A 117 9.46 -7.16 -8.18
CA ASP A 117 9.13 -5.82 -8.63
C ASP A 117 7.94 -5.25 -7.84
N ILE A 118 6.83 -5.97 -7.84
CA ILE A 118 5.60 -5.50 -7.17
C ILE A 118 5.69 -5.59 -5.64
N SER A 119 6.29 -6.64 -5.09
CA SER A 119 6.24 -6.88 -3.64
C SER A 119 7.40 -6.27 -2.85
N ALA A 120 8.52 -6.00 -3.51
CA ALA A 120 9.72 -5.48 -2.86
C ALA A 120 10.18 -4.13 -3.43
N TYR A 121 10.40 -4.03 -4.75
CA TYR A 121 10.90 -2.79 -5.34
C TYR A 121 9.91 -1.64 -5.22
N SER A 122 8.61 -1.91 -5.32
CA SER A 122 7.58 -0.89 -5.16
C SER A 122 7.68 -0.11 -3.84
N LEU A 123 8.17 -0.74 -2.76
CA LEU A 123 8.45 -0.04 -1.50
C LEU A 123 9.53 1.03 -1.69
N VAL A 124 10.57 0.75 -2.49
CA VAL A 124 11.63 1.73 -2.81
C VAL A 124 11.05 2.90 -3.59
N ALA A 125 10.27 2.61 -4.64
CA ALA A 125 9.64 3.63 -5.49
C ALA A 125 8.66 4.52 -4.69
N VAL A 126 7.78 3.91 -3.90
CA VAL A 126 6.85 4.62 -3.00
C VAL A 126 7.61 5.47 -1.98
N THR A 127 8.66 4.93 -1.35
CA THR A 127 9.48 5.68 -0.39
C THR A 127 10.14 6.90 -1.02
N ARG A 128 10.67 6.75 -2.24
CA ARG A 128 11.28 7.85 -3.00
C ARG A 128 10.33 9.03 -3.17
N CYS A 129 9.06 8.75 -3.48
CA CYS A 129 8.05 9.79 -3.67
C CYS A 129 7.48 10.33 -2.34
N ALA A 130 7.44 9.49 -1.29
CA ALA A 130 6.90 9.87 0.02
C ALA A 130 7.84 10.79 0.81
N VAL A 131 9.14 10.50 0.84
CA VAL A 131 10.12 11.22 1.69
C VAL A 131 10.10 12.73 1.47
N PRO A 132 9.99 13.27 0.24
CA PRO A 132 9.90 14.72 0.04
C PRO A 132 8.66 15.38 0.66
N LEU A 133 7.59 14.63 0.95
CA LEU A 133 6.37 15.10 1.62
C LEU A 133 6.42 14.91 3.13
N MET A 134 7.43 14.23 3.67
CA MET A 134 7.60 13.93 5.10
C MET A 134 8.57 14.91 5.77
N SER A 135 8.41 16.21 5.53
CA SER A 135 9.34 17.26 5.95
C SER A 135 9.52 17.38 7.47
N ALA A 136 8.52 16.98 8.24
CA ALA A 136 8.55 16.95 9.70
C ALA A 136 8.92 15.56 10.28
N GLY A 137 9.46 14.67 9.45
CA GLY A 137 9.61 13.26 9.75
C GLY A 137 8.33 12.47 9.49
N GLY A 138 8.37 11.15 9.66
CA GLY A 138 7.23 10.29 9.41
C GLY A 138 7.59 8.82 9.57
N SER A 139 6.63 7.95 9.26
CA SER A 139 6.78 6.51 9.36
C SER A 139 6.32 5.82 8.06
N ILE A 140 7.14 4.89 7.57
CA ILE A 140 6.77 3.99 6.46
C ILE A 140 6.75 2.57 7.01
N VAL A 141 5.60 1.91 6.88
CA VAL A 141 5.38 0.54 7.33
C VAL A 141 5.12 -0.35 6.14
N THR A 142 5.81 -1.47 6.06
CA THR A 142 5.53 -2.53 5.09
C THR A 142 5.18 -3.84 5.79
N LEU A 143 4.45 -4.70 5.09
CA LEU A 143 4.10 -6.03 5.58
C LEU A 143 5.09 -7.05 5.04
N THR A 144 5.57 -7.94 5.92
CA THR A 144 6.40 -9.07 5.55
C THR A 144 5.74 -10.38 5.97
N TYR A 145 6.22 -11.47 5.42
CA TYR A 145 5.68 -12.80 5.70
C TYR A 145 6.61 -13.58 6.65
N LEU A 146 6.00 -14.35 7.54
CA LEU A 146 6.74 -15.15 8.52
C LEU A 146 7.69 -16.18 7.86
N GLY A 147 7.42 -16.56 6.61
CA GLY A 147 8.30 -17.39 5.80
C GLY A 147 9.70 -16.84 5.58
N ALA A 148 9.93 -15.53 5.83
CA ALA A 148 11.27 -14.95 5.87
C ALA A 148 12.14 -15.49 7.03
N GLN A 149 11.50 -16.00 8.09
CA GLN A 149 12.18 -16.49 9.30
C GLN A 149 11.96 -17.99 9.56
N ARG A 150 10.92 -18.58 8.99
CA ARG A 150 10.52 -19.97 9.20
C ARG A 150 10.16 -20.63 7.87
N ALA A 151 10.55 -21.90 7.72
CA ALA A 151 10.06 -22.71 6.62
C ALA A 151 8.56 -22.96 6.77
N VAL A 152 7.81 -22.67 5.72
CA VAL A 152 6.37 -22.96 5.65
C VAL A 152 6.22 -24.05 4.58
N PRO A 153 5.66 -25.23 4.92
CA PRO A 153 5.32 -26.24 3.91
C PRO A 153 4.34 -25.64 2.89
N ASN A 154 4.45 -26.05 1.65
CA ASN A 154 3.69 -25.58 0.48
C ASN A 154 2.24 -25.20 0.80
#